data_44951198ab0700ad79f9ace9ae408c67
#
_entry.id   44951198ab0700ad79f9ace9ae408c67
#
_cell.length_a   1.000
_cell.length_b   1.000
_cell.length_c   1.000
_cell.angle_alpha   90.00
_cell.angle_beta   90.00
_cell.angle_gamma   90.00
#
_symmetry.space_group_name_H-M   'P 1'
#
loop_
_entity.id
_entity.type
_entity.pdbx_description
1 polymer ?
#
loop_
_entity_poly.entity_id
_entity_poly.type
_entity_poly.pdbx_seq_one_letter_code
_entity_poly.pdbx_strand_id
1 'polypeptide(L)'
;MCAMLYKFLFAAFLASQFTISVDVDLVVFNVSVLDKDGHPVTGLKDKDFHVYEDGREQAIKIFQPEDTPATVGLLIDNSASMTNKFKDVISAGQAFIDASHPQDEMFIVNFNRKAWFSLPDSKPFTTDHAELRTALTQTRVEGTTALYDALKLSIEHLKEGGRQRKALIVISDGGDNASITKLEDALRLAQQSSATIYCIGIYDTAQKDRNPAVLKRIAQVTGGEVYFPDNLGSLHAIWPHIASAIRGQYTIGYVSSNAAHDGSYRKVKITAAVKHKLLDVRTRPGYVAANQSN
;
A
#
# COMPACT_ATOMS: atom_id res chain seq x y z
N MET A 1 10.72 -47.89 -70.00
CA MET A 1 10.75 -47.91 -68.52
C MET A 1 10.49 -46.50 -68.02
N CYS A 2 9.23 -46.23 -67.72
CA CYS A 2 8.74 -44.90 -67.42
C CYS A 2 8.64 -44.74 -65.87
N ALA A 3 9.38 -43.80 -65.28
CA ALA A 3 9.31 -43.52 -63.87
C ALA A 3 8.41 -42.28 -63.68
N MET A 4 7.24 -42.50 -63.07
CA MET A 4 6.26 -41.50 -62.71
C MET A 4 6.66 -40.84 -61.38
N LEU A 5 6.92 -39.51 -61.41
CA LEU A 5 7.26 -38.70 -60.26
C LEU A 5 5.95 -38.09 -59.67
N TYR A 6 5.51 -38.60 -58.51
CA TYR A 6 4.40 -38.01 -57.76
C TYR A 6 4.93 -36.82 -56.93
N LYS A 7 4.46 -35.62 -57.24
CA LYS A 7 4.64 -34.44 -56.41
C LYS A 7 3.52 -34.36 -55.36
N PHE A 8 3.86 -34.59 -54.11
CA PHE A 8 2.95 -34.27 -52.99
C PHE A 8 3.00 -32.79 -52.69
N LEU A 9 1.89 -32.11 -52.90
CA LEU A 9 1.69 -30.72 -52.52
C LEU A 9 1.19 -30.70 -51.03
N PHE A 10 2.09 -30.30 -50.11
CA PHE A 10 1.72 -30.09 -48.69
C PHE A 10 1.17 -28.68 -48.56
N ALA A 11 -0.17 -28.57 -48.43
CA ALA A 11 -0.84 -27.29 -48.07
C ALA A 11 -0.69 -27.06 -46.57
N ALA A 12 0.20 -26.12 -46.18
CA ALA A 12 0.31 -25.67 -44.80
C ALA A 12 -0.88 -24.75 -44.50
N PHE A 13 -1.81 -25.25 -43.65
CA PHE A 13 -2.89 -24.46 -43.04
C PHE A 13 -2.26 -23.60 -41.92
N LEU A 14 -2.06 -22.30 -42.19
CA LEU A 14 -1.74 -21.31 -41.16
C LEU A 14 -3.03 -21.03 -40.35
N ALA A 15 -3.17 -21.73 -39.23
CA ALA A 15 -4.17 -21.36 -38.21
C ALA A 15 -3.69 -20.06 -37.55
N SER A 16 -4.26 -18.92 -37.91
CA SER A 16 -4.11 -17.68 -37.17
C SER A 16 -4.73 -17.84 -35.79
N GLN A 17 -3.91 -17.96 -34.77
CA GLN A 17 -4.35 -17.91 -33.39
C GLN A 17 -4.73 -16.45 -33.08
N PHE A 18 -6.04 -16.17 -33.02
CA PHE A 18 -6.53 -14.92 -32.47
C PHE A 18 -6.37 -14.98 -30.95
N THR A 19 -5.34 -14.36 -30.41
CA THR A 19 -5.23 -14.11 -28.97
C THR A 19 -6.09 -12.91 -28.64
N ILE A 20 -7.28 -13.14 -28.08
CA ILE A 20 -8.08 -12.07 -27.50
C ILE A 20 -7.43 -11.72 -26.18
N SER A 21 -6.63 -10.65 -26.14
CA SER A 21 -6.18 -10.03 -24.91
C SER A 21 -7.35 -9.25 -24.33
N VAL A 22 -8.00 -9.79 -23.30
CA VAL A 22 -8.97 -9.04 -22.52
C VAL A 22 -8.17 -8.31 -21.45
N ASP A 23 -7.99 -7.01 -21.62
CA ASP A 23 -7.43 -6.15 -20.57
C ASP A 23 -8.52 -6.01 -19.48
N VAL A 24 -8.35 -6.75 -18.41
CA VAL A 24 -9.31 -6.81 -17.31
C VAL A 24 -8.81 -5.93 -16.18
N ASP A 25 -9.41 -4.77 -16.00
CA ASP A 25 -9.10 -3.88 -14.87
C ASP A 25 -9.55 -4.50 -13.55
N LEU A 26 -8.63 -5.22 -12.93
CA LEU A 26 -8.82 -5.75 -11.61
C LEU A 26 -8.64 -4.64 -10.57
N VAL A 27 -9.72 -4.31 -9.85
CA VAL A 27 -9.71 -3.35 -8.76
C VAL A 27 -9.55 -4.08 -7.44
N VAL A 28 -8.49 -3.76 -6.68
CA VAL A 28 -8.15 -4.44 -5.43
C VAL A 28 -8.28 -3.49 -4.25
N PHE A 29 -8.89 -3.97 -3.17
CA PHE A 29 -9.05 -3.26 -1.90
C PHE A 29 -8.47 -4.07 -0.74
N ASN A 30 -7.72 -3.41 0.12
CA ASN A 30 -7.39 -3.93 1.44
C ASN A 30 -8.50 -3.48 2.41
N VAL A 31 -9.02 -4.42 3.18
CA VAL A 31 -10.22 -4.24 3.98
C VAL A 31 -9.96 -4.67 5.42
N SER A 32 -10.03 -3.74 6.35
CA SER A 32 -10.03 -4.05 7.78
C SER A 32 -11.48 -4.18 8.24
N VAL A 33 -11.77 -5.21 9.00
CA VAL A 33 -13.10 -5.43 9.59
C VAL A 33 -12.95 -5.42 11.10
N LEU A 34 -13.75 -4.58 11.77
CA LEU A 34 -13.68 -4.37 13.21
C LEU A 34 -15.03 -4.70 13.86
N ASP A 35 -14.96 -5.19 15.08
CA ASP A 35 -16.14 -5.28 15.93
C ASP A 35 -16.52 -3.92 16.54
N LYS A 36 -17.59 -3.90 17.35
CA LYS A 36 -18.07 -2.68 18.05
C LYS A 36 -17.06 -2.09 19.03
N ASP A 37 -16.11 -2.89 19.50
CA ASP A 37 -15.09 -2.52 20.46
C ASP A 37 -13.77 -2.12 19.76
N GLY A 38 -13.75 -2.16 18.39
CA GLY A 38 -12.61 -1.79 17.56
C GLY A 38 -11.58 -2.90 17.37
N HIS A 39 -11.87 -4.15 17.76
CA HIS A 39 -10.96 -5.26 17.57
C HIS A 39 -11.12 -5.85 16.16
N PRO A 40 -10.02 -6.31 15.52
CA PRO A 40 -10.08 -6.99 14.24
C PRO A 40 -10.94 -8.25 14.29
N VAL A 41 -11.86 -8.39 13.34
CA VAL A 41 -12.67 -9.58 13.14
C VAL A 41 -12.02 -10.44 12.07
N THR A 42 -11.62 -11.65 12.44
CA THR A 42 -10.94 -12.63 11.59
C THR A 42 -11.84 -13.83 11.26
N GLY A 43 -11.44 -14.66 10.28
CA GLY A 43 -12.15 -15.88 9.88
C GLY A 43 -13.36 -15.65 8.97
N LEU A 44 -13.58 -14.43 8.46
CA LEU A 44 -14.64 -14.15 7.50
C LEU A 44 -14.35 -14.82 6.15
N LYS A 45 -15.40 -15.07 5.40
CA LYS A 45 -15.35 -15.66 4.07
C LYS A 45 -15.82 -14.65 3.02
N ASP A 46 -15.55 -14.88 1.76
CA ASP A 46 -15.99 -14.05 0.64
C ASP A 46 -17.50 -13.73 0.67
N LYS A 47 -18.32 -14.72 1.01
CA LYS A 47 -19.79 -14.59 1.14
C LYS A 47 -20.26 -13.66 2.27
N ASP A 48 -19.38 -13.32 3.20
CA ASP A 48 -19.69 -12.41 4.31
C ASP A 48 -19.52 -10.94 3.89
N PHE A 49 -19.00 -10.70 2.66
CA PHE A 49 -18.73 -9.39 2.11
C PHE A 49 -19.63 -9.07 0.91
N HIS A 50 -19.99 -7.79 0.78
CA HIS A 50 -20.62 -7.23 -0.40
C HIS A 50 -19.88 -5.99 -0.84
N VAL A 51 -19.62 -5.88 -2.14
CA VAL A 51 -18.92 -4.75 -2.77
C VAL A 51 -19.88 -3.98 -3.65
N TYR A 52 -19.93 -2.67 -3.50
CA TYR A 52 -20.76 -1.78 -4.33
C TYR A 52 -19.89 -0.70 -4.95
N GLU A 53 -19.91 -0.57 -6.28
CA GLU A 53 -19.29 0.53 -7.01
C GLU A 53 -20.39 1.45 -7.54
N ASP A 54 -20.36 2.73 -7.18
CA ASP A 54 -21.38 3.72 -7.53
C ASP A 54 -22.82 3.24 -7.26
N GLY A 55 -22.98 2.44 -6.19
CA GLY A 55 -24.26 1.86 -5.78
C GLY A 55 -24.64 0.54 -6.49
N ARG A 56 -23.85 0.06 -7.46
CA ARG A 56 -24.07 -1.23 -8.11
C ARG A 56 -23.23 -2.32 -7.47
N GLU A 57 -23.85 -3.44 -7.15
CA GLU A 57 -23.15 -4.59 -6.58
C GLU A 57 -22.16 -5.20 -7.59
N GLN A 58 -20.97 -5.55 -7.11
CA GLN A 58 -19.88 -6.14 -7.88
C GLN A 58 -19.57 -7.54 -7.38
N ALA A 59 -19.33 -8.47 -8.31
CA ALA A 59 -18.96 -9.84 -7.96
C ALA A 59 -17.49 -9.89 -7.52
N ILE A 60 -17.22 -10.39 -6.31
CA ILE A 60 -15.86 -10.64 -5.82
C ILE A 60 -15.19 -11.69 -6.70
N LYS A 61 -14.00 -11.39 -7.22
CA LYS A 61 -13.18 -12.27 -8.05
C LYS A 61 -11.92 -12.74 -7.34
N ILE A 62 -11.40 -11.91 -6.45
CA ILE A 62 -10.26 -12.23 -5.60
C ILE A 62 -10.70 -12.04 -4.16
N PHE A 63 -10.46 -13.03 -3.35
CA PHE A 63 -10.59 -12.98 -1.90
C PHE A 63 -9.36 -13.63 -1.27
N GLN A 64 -8.61 -12.84 -0.49
CA GLN A 64 -7.54 -13.38 0.34
C GLN A 64 -7.89 -13.09 1.79
N PRO A 65 -7.85 -14.10 2.64
CA PRO A 65 -8.11 -13.93 4.07
C PRO A 65 -6.99 -13.12 4.74
N GLU A 66 -7.18 -12.84 6.01
CA GLU A 66 -6.17 -12.28 6.90
C GLU A 66 -4.91 -13.17 6.95
N ASP A 67 -3.84 -12.66 7.55
CA ASP A 67 -2.53 -13.32 7.74
C ASP A 67 -1.84 -13.74 6.42
N THR A 68 -2.08 -12.98 5.37
CA THR A 68 -1.40 -13.14 4.08
C THR A 68 -0.21 -12.19 4.01
N PRO A 69 0.97 -12.66 3.54
CA PRO A 69 2.15 -11.79 3.41
C PRO A 69 1.90 -10.54 2.56
N ALA A 70 2.53 -9.44 2.94
CA ALA A 70 2.41 -8.14 2.30
C ALA A 70 3.74 -7.65 1.70
N THR A 71 3.68 -6.69 0.77
CA THR A 71 4.79 -5.80 0.45
C THR A 71 4.67 -4.55 1.32
N VAL A 72 5.68 -4.26 2.13
CA VAL A 72 5.63 -3.18 3.11
C VAL A 72 6.80 -2.22 2.93
N GLY A 73 6.52 -0.92 2.79
CA GLY A 73 7.51 0.14 2.79
C GLY A 73 7.50 0.91 4.11
N LEU A 74 8.70 1.16 4.66
CA LEU A 74 8.91 2.08 5.77
C LEU A 74 9.47 3.39 5.23
N LEU A 75 8.77 4.50 5.44
CA LEU A 75 9.21 5.84 5.08
C LEU A 75 9.62 6.59 6.34
N ILE A 76 10.90 6.92 6.46
CA ILE A 76 11.49 7.46 7.67
C ILE A 76 12.00 8.87 7.41
N ASP A 77 11.44 9.80 8.13
CA ASP A 77 11.85 11.20 8.13
C ASP A 77 13.19 11.37 8.87
N ASN A 78 14.19 11.76 8.11
CA ASN A 78 15.53 12.06 8.61
C ASN A 78 15.85 13.57 8.57
N SER A 79 14.83 14.41 8.55
CA SER A 79 15.02 15.86 8.62
C SER A 79 15.51 16.30 10.00
N ALA A 80 16.06 17.52 10.07
CA ALA A 80 16.65 18.06 11.29
C ALA A 80 15.65 18.13 12.47
N SER A 81 14.35 18.25 12.21
CA SER A 81 13.30 18.23 13.22
C SER A 81 13.16 16.90 13.95
N MET A 82 13.69 15.82 13.39
CA MET A 82 13.66 14.47 13.97
C MET A 82 14.85 14.15 14.89
N THR A 83 15.84 15.03 15.00
CA THR A 83 17.13 14.76 15.69
C THR A 83 16.95 14.14 17.09
N ASN A 84 16.10 14.73 17.93
CA ASN A 84 15.90 14.27 19.30
C ASN A 84 15.04 13.01 19.42
N LYS A 85 14.35 12.63 18.36
CA LYS A 85 13.35 11.54 18.32
C LYS A 85 13.86 10.33 17.53
N PHE A 86 14.97 10.50 16.83
CA PHE A 86 15.43 9.54 15.83
C PHE A 86 15.77 8.17 16.43
N LYS A 87 16.40 8.13 17.61
CA LYS A 87 16.70 6.86 18.30
C LYS A 87 15.43 6.06 18.59
N ASP A 88 14.36 6.75 18.94
CA ASP A 88 13.09 6.14 19.27
C ASP A 88 12.37 5.65 18.01
N VAL A 89 12.47 6.41 16.92
CA VAL A 89 11.99 5.99 15.60
C VAL A 89 12.67 4.70 15.13
N ILE A 90 14.02 4.63 15.28
CA ILE A 90 14.76 3.42 14.91
C ILE A 90 14.35 2.23 15.79
N SER A 91 14.30 2.42 17.12
CA SER A 91 13.88 1.36 18.05
C SER A 91 12.47 0.85 17.73
N ALA A 92 11.59 1.77 17.44
CA ALA A 92 10.22 1.47 17.05
C ALA A 92 10.13 0.76 15.69
N GLY A 93 10.89 1.20 14.70
CA GLY A 93 10.99 0.53 13.40
C GLY A 93 11.51 -0.91 13.52
N GLN A 94 12.47 -1.16 14.41
CA GLN A 94 12.94 -2.51 14.72
C GLN A 94 11.82 -3.37 15.31
N ALA A 95 11.06 -2.83 16.27
CA ALA A 95 9.91 -3.54 16.86
C ALA A 95 8.84 -3.88 15.83
N PHE A 96 8.60 -3.00 14.85
CA PHE A 96 7.71 -3.29 13.74
C PHE A 96 8.23 -4.45 12.88
N ILE A 97 9.48 -4.40 12.45
CA ILE A 97 10.11 -5.48 11.66
C ILE A 97 9.96 -6.82 12.39
N ASP A 98 10.21 -6.85 13.71
CA ASP A 98 10.11 -8.06 14.52
C ASP A 98 8.67 -8.60 14.64
N ALA A 99 7.67 -7.71 14.61
CA ALA A 99 6.25 -8.06 14.67
C ALA A 99 5.62 -8.37 13.31
N SER A 100 6.32 -8.07 12.20
CA SER A 100 5.84 -8.30 10.83
C SER A 100 5.77 -9.78 10.50
N HIS A 101 4.98 -10.13 9.45
CA HIS A 101 4.92 -11.50 8.98
C HIS A 101 6.28 -11.93 8.41
N PRO A 102 6.81 -13.13 8.74
CA PRO A 102 8.16 -13.55 8.30
C PRO A 102 8.36 -13.60 6.78
N GLN A 103 7.27 -13.63 6.02
CA GLN A 103 7.29 -13.64 4.55
C GLN A 103 6.92 -12.30 3.93
N ASP A 104 6.78 -11.24 4.74
CA ASP A 104 6.60 -9.90 4.21
C ASP A 104 7.87 -9.51 3.44
N GLU A 105 7.70 -9.00 2.24
CA GLU A 105 8.78 -8.34 1.51
C GLU A 105 8.77 -6.87 1.83
N MET A 106 9.91 -6.36 2.29
CA MET A 106 9.98 -5.02 2.82
C MET A 106 11.07 -4.20 2.15
N PHE A 107 10.91 -2.88 2.16
CA PHE A 107 11.90 -1.89 1.79
C PHE A 107 11.84 -0.68 2.71
N ILE A 108 12.92 0.11 2.72
CA ILE A 108 13.02 1.32 3.54
C ILE A 108 13.39 2.48 2.64
N VAL A 109 12.62 3.55 2.72
CA VAL A 109 12.93 4.85 2.14
C VAL A 109 13.23 5.82 3.27
N ASN A 110 14.44 6.33 3.30
CA ASN A 110 14.80 7.47 4.13
C ASN A 110 14.59 8.76 3.33
N PHE A 111 14.19 9.82 4.01
CA PHE A 111 14.08 11.11 3.37
C PHE A 111 14.45 12.27 4.30
N ASN A 112 15.05 13.26 3.71
CA ASN A 112 15.23 14.61 4.23
C ASN A 112 14.98 15.58 3.06
N ARG A 113 15.94 16.36 2.64
CA ARG A 113 15.84 17.18 1.42
C ARG A 113 15.62 16.38 0.12
N LYS A 114 15.95 15.06 0.15
CA LYS A 114 15.73 14.08 -0.92
C LYS A 114 15.25 12.78 -0.32
N ALA A 115 14.65 11.93 -1.14
CA ALA A 115 14.32 10.56 -0.76
C ALA A 115 15.31 9.57 -1.39
N TRP A 116 15.65 8.48 -0.66
CA TRP A 116 16.54 7.41 -1.14
C TRP A 116 16.20 6.07 -0.50
N PHE A 117 16.48 4.98 -1.19
CA PHE A 117 16.34 3.64 -0.65
C PHE A 117 17.51 3.28 0.27
N SER A 118 17.24 2.54 1.35
CA SER A 118 18.29 2.04 2.27
C SER A 118 18.84 0.68 1.85
N LEU A 119 18.08 -0.07 1.05
CA LEU A 119 18.56 -1.30 0.44
C LEU A 119 19.34 -1.01 -0.84
N PRO A 120 20.31 -1.85 -1.24
CA PRO A 120 21.04 -1.66 -2.49
C PRO A 120 20.13 -1.88 -3.70
N ASP A 121 20.40 -1.19 -4.81
CA ASP A 121 19.62 -1.28 -6.07
C ASP A 121 19.47 -2.71 -6.60
N SER A 122 20.46 -3.58 -6.33
CA SER A 122 20.40 -4.99 -6.70
C SER A 122 19.40 -5.82 -5.91
N LYS A 123 18.85 -5.26 -4.83
CA LYS A 123 17.91 -5.92 -3.93
C LYS A 123 16.79 -4.96 -3.52
N PRO A 124 15.80 -4.73 -4.39
CA PRO A 124 14.75 -3.74 -4.16
C PRO A 124 13.86 -4.06 -2.95
N PHE A 125 13.74 -5.35 -2.60
CA PHE A 125 12.98 -5.85 -1.45
C PHE A 125 13.75 -6.94 -0.72
N THR A 126 13.47 -7.11 0.58
CA THR A 126 14.01 -8.22 1.37
C THR A 126 12.98 -8.76 2.36
N THR A 127 13.07 -10.05 2.67
CA THR A 127 12.36 -10.70 3.78
C THR A 127 13.28 -10.92 4.97
N ASP A 128 14.55 -10.52 4.87
CA ASP A 128 15.54 -10.69 5.93
C ASP A 128 15.44 -9.55 6.95
N HIS A 129 14.87 -9.86 8.12
CA HIS A 129 14.72 -8.91 9.22
C HIS A 129 16.06 -8.37 9.74
N ALA A 130 17.15 -9.13 9.67
CA ALA A 130 18.47 -8.66 10.12
C ALA A 130 19.02 -7.58 9.16
N GLU A 131 18.83 -7.79 7.86
CA GLU A 131 19.18 -6.81 6.85
C GLU A 131 18.36 -5.51 6.99
N LEU A 132 17.04 -5.63 7.21
CA LEU A 132 16.17 -4.47 7.46
C LEU A 132 16.58 -3.68 8.69
N ARG A 133 16.90 -4.35 9.82
CA ARG A 133 17.40 -3.68 11.02
C ARG A 133 18.72 -2.94 10.77
N THR A 134 19.60 -3.51 9.98
CA THR A 134 20.85 -2.85 9.57
C THR A 134 20.56 -1.62 8.72
N ALA A 135 19.70 -1.75 7.71
CA ALA A 135 19.31 -0.66 6.82
C ALA A 135 18.66 0.53 7.56
N LEU A 136 17.87 0.27 8.62
CA LEU A 136 17.28 1.31 9.48
C LEU A 136 18.33 2.21 10.16
N THR A 137 19.49 1.67 10.48
CA THR A 137 20.52 2.38 11.27
C THR A 137 21.53 3.14 10.42
N GLN A 138 21.56 2.88 9.11
CA GLN A 138 22.54 3.45 8.18
C GLN A 138 22.12 4.80 7.62
N THR A 139 21.74 5.75 8.49
CA THR A 139 21.25 7.04 8.04
C THR A 139 21.68 8.16 8.99
N ARG A 140 21.59 9.40 8.52
CA ARG A 140 21.88 10.62 9.29
C ARG A 140 20.69 11.55 9.27
N VAL A 141 20.48 12.23 10.38
CA VAL A 141 19.41 13.22 10.55
C VAL A 141 19.96 14.60 10.27
N GLU A 142 19.49 15.22 9.18
CA GLU A 142 19.91 16.55 8.77
C GLU A 142 18.97 17.19 7.72
N GLY A 143 18.99 18.47 7.60
CA GLY A 143 18.38 19.21 6.48
C GLY A 143 16.86 19.39 6.57
N THR A 144 16.27 19.64 5.43
CA THR A 144 14.84 19.92 5.18
C THR A 144 14.05 18.63 4.95
N THR A 145 12.75 18.73 4.60
CA THR A 145 11.83 17.59 4.52
C THR A 145 11.16 17.52 3.16
N ALA A 146 11.38 16.43 2.40
CA ALA A 146 10.73 16.13 1.11
C ALA A 146 9.77 14.94 1.25
N LEU A 147 8.75 15.08 2.08
CA LEU A 147 7.76 14.03 2.39
C LEU A 147 6.98 13.58 1.15
N TYR A 148 6.54 14.53 0.31
CA TYR A 148 5.70 14.19 -0.85
C TYR A 148 6.50 13.49 -1.95
N ASP A 149 7.78 13.84 -2.12
CA ASP A 149 8.69 13.14 -3.04
C ASP A 149 8.98 11.72 -2.53
N ALA A 150 9.18 11.54 -1.22
CA ALA A 150 9.37 10.22 -0.61
C ALA A 150 8.12 9.34 -0.75
N LEU A 151 6.94 9.92 -0.56
CA LEU A 151 5.67 9.22 -0.75
C LEU A 151 5.50 8.76 -2.20
N LYS A 152 5.76 9.64 -3.17
CA LYS A 152 5.72 9.30 -4.60
C LYS A 152 6.68 8.17 -4.92
N LEU A 153 7.96 8.29 -4.55
CA LEU A 153 8.99 7.27 -4.76
C LEU A 153 8.56 5.90 -4.22
N SER A 154 8.03 5.89 -3.00
CA SER A 154 7.63 4.67 -2.32
C SER A 154 6.40 4.01 -2.95
N ILE A 155 5.41 4.80 -3.38
CA ILE A 155 4.22 4.29 -4.09
C ILE A 155 4.61 3.67 -5.44
N GLU A 156 5.52 4.30 -6.17
CA GLU A 156 6.02 3.78 -7.44
C GLU A 156 6.78 2.47 -7.24
N HIS A 157 7.64 2.39 -6.24
CA HIS A 157 8.38 1.18 -5.90
C HIS A 157 7.49 0.03 -5.42
N LEU A 158 6.44 0.32 -4.65
CA LEU A 158 5.47 -0.70 -4.20
C LEU A 158 4.83 -1.48 -5.36
N LYS A 159 4.70 -0.88 -6.55
CA LYS A 159 4.12 -1.57 -7.72
C LYS A 159 4.95 -2.77 -8.16
N GLU A 160 6.27 -2.73 -7.92
CA GLU A 160 7.22 -3.79 -8.28
C GLU A 160 7.18 -4.98 -7.33
N GLY A 161 6.63 -4.80 -6.12
CA GLY A 161 6.53 -5.85 -5.11
C GLY A 161 5.63 -7.00 -5.54
N GLY A 162 5.98 -8.22 -5.14
CA GLY A 162 5.31 -9.46 -5.57
C GLY A 162 4.04 -9.81 -4.79
N ARG A 163 3.76 -9.13 -3.65
CA ARG A 163 2.59 -9.44 -2.83
C ARG A 163 1.38 -8.61 -3.28
N GLN A 164 0.19 -9.20 -3.21
CA GLN A 164 -1.07 -8.50 -3.54
C GLN A 164 -1.39 -7.41 -2.52
N ARG A 165 -1.17 -7.70 -1.23
CA ARG A 165 -1.34 -6.75 -0.15
C ARG A 165 -0.16 -5.78 -0.12
N LYS A 166 -0.47 -4.48 -0.11
CA LYS A 166 0.51 -3.41 -0.13
C LYS A 166 0.28 -2.48 1.05
N ALA A 167 1.33 -2.12 1.78
CA ALA A 167 1.25 -1.16 2.86
C ALA A 167 2.46 -0.21 2.87
N LEU A 168 2.23 1.04 3.28
CA LEU A 168 3.29 1.99 3.60
C LEU A 168 3.11 2.48 5.04
N ILE A 169 4.21 2.68 5.73
CA ILE A 169 4.23 3.28 7.06
C ILE A 169 5.10 4.53 6.98
N VAL A 170 4.47 5.67 7.19
CA VAL A 170 5.12 6.99 7.16
C VAL A 170 5.39 7.44 8.58
N ILE A 171 6.64 7.75 8.89
CA ILE A 171 7.07 8.26 10.20
C ILE A 171 7.65 9.64 9.97
N SER A 172 6.92 10.68 10.37
CA SER A 172 7.28 12.08 10.13
C SER A 172 6.50 13.00 11.07
N ASP A 173 6.89 14.27 11.15
CA ASP A 173 6.06 15.31 11.73
C ASP A 173 5.05 15.92 10.74
N GLY A 174 5.04 15.45 9.50
CA GLY A 174 4.12 15.86 8.44
C GLY A 174 4.49 17.18 7.77
N GLY A 175 5.60 17.81 8.15
CA GLY A 175 6.16 18.95 7.46
C GLY A 175 6.63 18.58 6.06
N ASP A 176 6.56 19.52 5.12
CA ASP A 176 7.19 19.42 3.80
C ASP A 176 7.62 20.82 3.36
N ASN A 177 8.91 20.96 3.07
CA ASN A 177 9.48 22.23 2.64
C ASN A 177 10.56 22.08 1.55
N ALA A 178 10.71 20.88 1.00
CA ALA A 178 11.72 20.57 0.00
C ALA A 178 11.24 19.73 -1.19
N SER A 179 10.01 19.16 -1.14
CA SER A 179 9.48 18.39 -2.25
C SER A 179 9.27 19.22 -3.51
N ILE A 180 9.52 18.61 -4.66
CA ILE A 180 9.11 19.11 -5.99
C ILE A 180 7.65 18.66 -6.25
N THR A 181 7.28 17.48 -5.81
CA THR A 181 5.91 16.94 -5.87
C THR A 181 4.99 17.79 -4.99
N LYS A 182 3.82 18.16 -5.52
CA LYS A 182 2.80 18.86 -4.74
C LYS A 182 1.99 17.89 -3.91
N LEU A 183 1.46 18.34 -2.78
CA LEU A 183 0.60 17.52 -1.91
C LEU A 183 -0.56 16.84 -2.68
N GLU A 184 -1.25 17.61 -3.52
CA GLU A 184 -2.41 17.08 -4.26
C GLU A 184 -2.00 15.97 -5.25
N ASP A 185 -0.82 16.06 -5.86
CA ASP A 185 -0.30 15.01 -6.74
C ASP A 185 0.09 13.76 -5.95
N ALA A 186 0.74 13.93 -4.80
CA ALA A 186 1.07 12.83 -3.89
C ALA A 186 -0.18 12.12 -3.36
N LEU A 187 -1.23 12.87 -2.97
CA LEU A 187 -2.51 12.33 -2.53
C LEU A 187 -3.23 11.58 -3.66
N ARG A 188 -3.19 12.11 -4.89
CA ARG A 188 -3.76 11.42 -6.06
C ARG A 188 -3.05 10.09 -6.33
N LEU A 189 -1.72 10.07 -6.29
CA LEU A 189 -0.95 8.83 -6.43
C LEU A 189 -1.29 7.83 -5.32
N ALA A 190 -1.39 8.28 -4.07
CA ALA A 190 -1.79 7.44 -2.95
C ALA A 190 -3.18 6.84 -3.15
N GLN A 191 -4.14 7.64 -3.60
CA GLN A 191 -5.50 7.20 -3.87
C GLN A 191 -5.60 6.21 -5.06
N GLN A 192 -4.76 6.39 -6.08
CA GLN A 192 -4.67 5.47 -7.22
C GLN A 192 -3.95 4.16 -6.88
N SER A 193 -3.12 4.17 -5.85
CA SER A 193 -2.43 2.96 -5.39
C SER A 193 -3.40 2.00 -4.70
N SER A 194 -3.06 0.72 -4.67
CA SER A 194 -3.76 -0.27 -3.85
C SER A 194 -3.23 -0.34 -2.41
N ALA A 195 -2.28 0.53 -2.05
CA ALA A 195 -1.63 0.51 -0.74
C ALA A 195 -2.51 1.11 0.35
N THR A 196 -2.47 0.52 1.53
CA THR A 196 -2.94 1.15 2.77
C THR A 196 -1.77 1.91 3.39
N ILE A 197 -1.95 3.20 3.69
CA ILE A 197 -0.87 4.03 4.25
C ILE A 197 -1.17 4.36 5.71
N TYR A 198 -0.33 3.88 6.59
CA TYR A 198 -0.34 4.21 8.02
C TYR A 198 0.62 5.36 8.28
N CYS A 199 0.20 6.32 9.09
CA CYS A 199 1.05 7.46 9.43
C CYS A 199 1.29 7.52 10.94
N ILE A 200 2.54 7.77 11.34
CA ILE A 200 2.92 8.01 12.73
C ILE A 200 3.50 9.41 12.80
N GLY A 201 2.72 10.31 13.41
CA GLY A 201 3.12 11.70 13.61
C GLY A 201 3.90 11.88 14.90
N ILE A 202 5.19 12.16 14.80
CA ILE A 202 6.05 12.34 15.96
C ILE A 202 6.37 13.84 16.12
N TYR A 203 5.82 14.47 17.15
CA TYR A 203 5.95 15.90 17.38
C TYR A 203 6.75 16.24 18.61
N ASP A 204 7.43 17.37 18.53
CA ASP A 204 7.77 18.17 19.69
C ASP A 204 6.76 19.34 19.76
N THR A 205 6.23 19.63 20.95
CA THR A 205 5.23 20.67 21.16
C THR A 205 5.70 22.07 20.73
N ALA A 206 7.01 22.30 20.71
CA ALA A 206 7.66 23.54 20.30
C ALA A 206 7.84 23.67 18.77
N GLN A 207 7.55 22.64 17.99
CA GLN A 207 7.86 22.56 16.57
C GLN A 207 6.82 23.30 15.72
N LYS A 208 7.26 24.32 14.94
CA LYS A 208 6.40 25.18 14.14
C LYS A 208 5.97 24.56 12.79
N ASP A 209 6.80 23.68 12.21
CA ASP A 209 6.63 23.16 10.84
C ASP A 209 5.84 21.82 10.80
N ARG A 210 5.33 21.35 11.94
CA ARG A 210 4.50 20.15 12.01
C ARG A 210 3.19 20.32 11.25
N ASN A 211 2.78 19.27 10.53
CA ASN A 211 1.51 19.30 9.81
C ASN A 211 0.71 18.00 9.98
N PRO A 212 0.02 17.83 11.13
CA PRO A 212 -0.80 16.65 11.39
C PRO A 212 -1.95 16.47 10.38
N ALA A 213 -2.43 17.56 9.78
CA ALA A 213 -3.52 17.50 8.81
C ALA A 213 -3.10 16.77 7.53
N VAL A 214 -1.84 16.94 7.09
CA VAL A 214 -1.28 16.23 5.94
C VAL A 214 -1.24 14.73 6.21
N LEU A 215 -0.71 14.29 7.35
CA LEU A 215 -0.65 12.87 7.70
C LEU A 215 -2.05 12.24 7.78
N LYS A 216 -3.04 12.96 8.36
CA LYS A 216 -4.45 12.53 8.38
C LYS A 216 -4.99 12.33 6.97
N ARG A 217 -4.75 13.28 6.05
CA ARG A 217 -5.22 13.19 4.66
C ARG A 217 -4.58 12.01 3.93
N ILE A 218 -3.26 11.79 4.08
CA ILE A 218 -2.54 10.68 3.45
C ILE A 218 -3.12 9.33 3.90
N ALA A 219 -3.31 9.13 5.20
CA ALA A 219 -3.90 7.91 5.72
C ALA A 219 -5.36 7.74 5.25
N GLN A 220 -6.18 8.78 5.35
CA GLN A 220 -7.61 8.75 5.05
C GLN A 220 -7.91 8.37 3.58
N VAL A 221 -7.14 8.92 2.61
CA VAL A 221 -7.39 8.64 1.17
C VAL A 221 -7.09 7.19 0.79
N THR A 222 -6.35 6.44 1.63
CA THR A 222 -5.96 5.06 1.41
C THR A 222 -6.67 4.06 2.33
N GLY A 223 -7.53 4.53 3.23
CA GLY A 223 -8.20 3.70 4.23
C GLY A 223 -7.31 3.25 5.39
N GLY A 224 -6.15 3.88 5.56
CA GLY A 224 -5.24 3.63 6.67
C GLY A 224 -5.56 4.48 7.90
N GLU A 225 -4.68 4.40 8.88
CA GLU A 225 -4.81 5.06 10.17
C GLU A 225 -3.64 5.99 10.46
N VAL A 226 -3.89 7.01 11.30
CA VAL A 226 -2.85 7.93 11.76
C VAL A 226 -2.77 7.90 13.27
N TYR A 227 -1.55 7.84 13.79
CA TYR A 227 -1.24 7.77 15.21
C TYR A 227 -0.40 8.98 15.60
N PHE A 228 -0.71 9.54 16.76
CA PHE A 228 0.01 10.66 17.36
C PHE A 228 0.41 10.29 18.79
N PRO A 229 1.54 9.57 18.97
CA PRO A 229 1.96 9.16 20.30
C PRO A 229 2.36 10.37 21.15
N ASP A 230 1.86 10.43 22.38
CA ASP A 230 2.19 11.50 23.35
C ASP A 230 3.60 11.31 23.94
N ASN A 231 4.13 10.09 23.91
CA ASN A 231 5.41 9.72 24.46
C ASN A 231 5.99 8.44 23.81
N LEU A 232 7.21 8.10 24.13
CA LEU A 232 7.91 6.93 23.58
C LEU A 232 7.26 5.59 23.95
N GLY A 233 6.69 5.46 25.14
CA GLY A 233 5.96 4.25 25.54
C GLY A 233 4.75 4.00 24.64
N SER A 234 4.00 5.06 24.33
CA SER A 234 2.87 5.00 23.38
C SER A 234 3.34 4.63 21.97
N LEU A 235 4.51 5.14 21.55
CA LEU A 235 5.10 4.80 20.26
C LEU A 235 5.37 3.29 20.16
N HIS A 236 5.97 2.68 21.15
CA HIS A 236 6.24 1.24 21.16
C HIS A 236 4.97 0.38 21.07
N ALA A 237 3.86 0.83 21.65
CA ALA A 237 2.59 0.11 21.59
C ALA A 237 1.93 0.17 20.20
N ILE A 238 2.18 1.22 19.42
CA ILE A 238 1.59 1.43 18.08
C ILE A 238 2.10 0.39 17.08
N TRP A 239 3.35 -0.02 17.15
CA TRP A 239 3.96 -0.88 16.14
C TRP A 239 3.37 -2.28 16.03
N PRO A 240 3.22 -3.04 17.14
CA PRO A 240 2.50 -4.31 17.09
C PRO A 240 1.07 -4.14 16.60
N HIS A 241 0.44 -2.99 16.93
CA HIS A 241 -0.92 -2.69 16.46
C HIS A 241 -0.96 -2.52 14.93
N ILE A 242 -0.04 -1.75 14.34
CA ILE A 242 0.04 -1.59 12.88
C ILE A 242 0.35 -2.93 12.20
N ALA A 243 1.32 -3.70 12.71
CA ALA A 243 1.63 -5.02 12.18
C ALA A 243 0.41 -5.94 12.21
N SER A 244 -0.33 -5.95 13.33
CA SER A 244 -1.59 -6.68 13.47
C SER A 244 -2.67 -6.17 12.53
N ALA A 245 -2.78 -4.85 12.35
CA ALA A 245 -3.73 -4.24 11.44
C ALA A 245 -3.45 -4.64 9.98
N ILE A 246 -2.19 -4.64 9.54
CA ILE A 246 -1.79 -5.09 8.21
C ILE A 246 -2.10 -6.58 8.03
N ARG A 247 -1.75 -7.42 9.01
CA ARG A 247 -2.01 -8.88 8.97
C ARG A 247 -3.49 -9.20 9.01
N GLY A 248 -4.28 -8.42 9.77
CA GLY A 248 -5.72 -8.63 9.93
C GLY A 248 -6.58 -8.14 8.75
N GLN A 249 -5.98 -7.56 7.69
CA GLN A 249 -6.73 -7.15 6.51
C GLN A 249 -7.13 -8.33 5.63
N TYR A 250 -8.30 -8.20 5.01
CA TYR A 250 -8.71 -8.99 3.86
C TYR A 250 -8.31 -8.28 2.57
N THR A 251 -7.98 -9.05 1.53
CA THR A 251 -7.79 -8.49 0.19
C THR A 251 -8.96 -8.89 -0.68
N ILE A 252 -9.72 -7.91 -1.17
CA ILE A 252 -10.90 -8.12 -2.00
C ILE A 252 -10.66 -7.48 -3.36
N GLY A 253 -10.81 -8.28 -4.43
CA GLY A 253 -10.69 -7.82 -5.79
C GLY A 253 -11.94 -8.13 -6.60
N TYR A 254 -12.30 -7.21 -7.50
CA TYR A 254 -13.39 -7.38 -8.45
C TYR A 254 -13.02 -6.73 -9.78
N VAL A 255 -13.74 -7.12 -10.83
CA VAL A 255 -13.67 -6.46 -12.13
C VAL A 255 -14.87 -5.54 -12.22
N SER A 256 -14.62 -4.25 -12.48
CA SER A 256 -15.70 -3.27 -12.57
C SER A 256 -16.70 -3.64 -13.66
N SER A 257 -17.99 -3.58 -13.33
CA SER A 257 -19.07 -3.68 -14.33
C SER A 257 -19.21 -2.44 -15.21
N ASN A 258 -18.50 -1.34 -14.85
CA ASN A 258 -18.40 -0.15 -15.65
C ASN A 258 -17.08 -0.14 -16.43
N ALA A 259 -17.13 -0.51 -17.70
CA ALA A 259 -15.97 -0.63 -18.57
C ALA A 259 -15.43 0.71 -19.10
N ALA A 260 -15.92 1.88 -18.63
CA ALA A 260 -15.42 3.17 -19.11
C ALA A 260 -14.05 3.47 -18.49
N HIS A 261 -13.06 3.69 -19.35
CA HIS A 261 -11.71 4.14 -18.99
C HIS A 261 -11.62 5.66 -19.13
N ASP A 262 -12.34 6.38 -18.27
CA ASP A 262 -12.59 7.82 -18.41
C ASP A 262 -11.86 8.68 -17.37
N GLY A 263 -11.03 8.06 -16.52
CA GLY A 263 -10.33 8.75 -15.44
C GLY A 263 -11.26 9.27 -14.34
N SER A 264 -12.55 8.90 -14.35
CA SER A 264 -13.48 9.33 -13.31
C SER A 264 -13.23 8.63 -11.98
N TYR A 265 -13.58 9.32 -10.89
CA TYR A 265 -13.55 8.72 -9.57
C TYR A 265 -14.77 7.79 -9.39
N ARG A 266 -14.51 6.54 -8.98
CA ARG A 266 -15.49 5.52 -8.67
C ARG A 266 -15.61 5.37 -7.18
N LYS A 267 -16.78 5.65 -6.63
CA LYS A 267 -17.04 5.46 -5.19
C LYS A 267 -17.27 3.98 -4.91
N VAL A 268 -16.53 3.44 -3.94
CA VAL A 268 -16.68 2.04 -3.54
C VAL A 268 -17.13 1.96 -2.08
N LYS A 269 -18.12 1.13 -1.84
CA LYS A 269 -18.59 0.76 -0.51
C LYS A 269 -18.46 -0.74 -0.35
N ILE A 270 -17.73 -1.18 0.66
CA ILE A 270 -17.64 -2.58 1.06
C ILE A 270 -18.37 -2.73 2.39
N THR A 271 -19.17 -3.77 2.51
CA THR A 271 -19.85 -4.12 3.77
C THR A 271 -19.50 -5.55 4.15
N ALA A 272 -19.46 -5.82 5.44
CA ALA A 272 -19.27 -7.16 5.97
C ALA A 272 -20.33 -7.45 7.03
N ALA A 273 -20.85 -8.68 7.07
CA ALA A 273 -21.86 -9.08 8.05
C ALA A 273 -21.66 -10.53 8.50
N VAL A 274 -21.86 -10.77 9.79
CA VAL A 274 -21.91 -12.12 10.37
C VAL A 274 -23.24 -12.32 11.08
N LYS A 275 -23.95 -13.41 10.75
CA LYS A 275 -25.27 -13.72 11.34
C LYS A 275 -26.21 -12.49 11.31
N HIS A 276 -26.26 -11.79 10.17
CA HIS A 276 -27.05 -10.57 9.92
C HIS A 276 -26.66 -9.34 10.75
N LYS A 277 -25.53 -9.36 11.45
CA LYS A 277 -24.99 -8.18 12.13
C LYS A 277 -23.92 -7.54 11.24
N LEU A 278 -24.12 -6.27 10.88
CA LEU A 278 -23.13 -5.47 10.19
C LEU A 278 -21.94 -5.22 11.11
N LEU A 279 -20.74 -5.29 10.49
CA LEU A 279 -19.46 -4.99 11.10
C LEU A 279 -18.95 -3.63 10.61
N ASP A 280 -18.05 -3.02 11.35
CA ASP A 280 -17.35 -1.82 10.92
C ASP A 280 -16.28 -2.20 9.87
N VAL A 281 -16.38 -1.59 8.68
CA VAL A 281 -15.49 -1.88 7.56
C VAL A 281 -14.69 -0.63 7.21
N ARG A 282 -13.37 -0.74 7.27
CA ARG A 282 -12.43 0.32 6.89
C ARG A 282 -11.67 -0.06 5.64
N THR A 283 -11.74 0.80 4.65
CA THR A 283 -11.02 0.69 3.37
C THR A 283 -11.00 2.06 2.69
N ARG A 284 -10.25 2.20 1.61
CA ARG A 284 -10.31 3.44 0.81
C ARG A 284 -11.73 3.66 0.26
N PRO A 285 -12.18 4.92 0.13
CA PRO A 285 -13.57 5.23 -0.25
C PRO A 285 -13.88 5.02 -1.74
N GLY A 286 -12.85 4.71 -2.54
CA GLY A 286 -12.99 4.53 -3.99
C GLY A 286 -11.64 4.53 -4.69
N TYR A 287 -11.67 4.63 -6.00
CA TYR A 287 -10.49 4.68 -6.86
C TYR A 287 -10.75 5.55 -8.10
N VAL A 288 -9.69 5.92 -8.79
CA VAL A 288 -9.76 6.61 -10.09
C VAL A 288 -9.65 5.55 -11.18
N ALA A 289 -10.66 5.45 -12.05
CA ALA A 289 -10.63 4.54 -13.19
C ALA A 289 -9.43 4.86 -14.11
N ALA A 290 -8.89 3.83 -14.76
CA ALA A 290 -7.81 4.05 -15.72
C ALA A 290 -8.25 5.00 -16.83
N ASN A 291 -7.35 5.85 -17.32
CA ASN A 291 -7.56 6.58 -18.59
C ASN A 291 -7.03 5.71 -19.72
N GLN A 292 -7.79 5.56 -20.80
CA GLN A 292 -7.18 5.13 -22.05
C GLN A 292 -6.22 6.25 -22.48
N SER A 293 -4.92 6.02 -22.21
CA SER A 293 -3.88 6.82 -22.87
C SER A 293 -3.94 6.44 -24.35
N ASN A 294 -4.29 7.42 -25.21
CA ASN A 294 -4.16 7.32 -26.67
C ASN A 294 -2.70 7.07 -27.04
#